data_87a937fd39342b4976ea59e7d868b652
#
_entry.id   87a937fd39342b4976ea59e7d868b652
#
_cell.length_a   1.000
_cell.length_b   1.000
_cell.length_c   1.000
_cell.angle_alpha   90.00
_cell.angle_beta   90.00
_cell.angle_gamma   90.00
#
_symmetry.space_group_name_H-M   'P 1'
#
loop_
_entity.id
_entity.type
_entity.pdbx_description
1 polymer ?
#
loop_
_entity_poly.entity_id
_entity_poly.type
_entity_poly.pdbx_seq_one_letter_code
_entity_poly.pdbx_strand_id
1 'polypeptide(L)'
;MSGNINQAPIPLPVSRALKKFGMDLSLSRRRRCFSQQSMAERIGISVSSLRRLEKGDPSLSWGTIARALYVLGKLDKLNELIDTANDSIGLVLMDEQLPRRIRKRKISSETGAL
;
A
#
# COMPACT_ATOMS: atom_id res chain seq x y z
N MET A 1 21.89 4.19 0.58
CA MET A 1 21.32 4.69 0.83
C MET A 1 20.67 5.23 0.81
N SER A 2 20.45 5.35 0.62
CA SER A 2 19.92 6.09 0.43
C SER A 2 19.28 6.73 0.88
N GLY A 3 19.40 6.83 0.87
CA GLY A 3 19.03 7.79 1.43
C GLY A 3 17.84 8.52 1.44
N ASN A 4 17.05 8.12 2.22
CA ASN A 4 15.81 8.84 2.44
C ASN A 4 15.93 9.72 3.66
N ILE A 5 17.01 10.47 3.70
CA ILE A 5 17.25 11.33 4.85
C ILE A 5 16.18 12.40 5.00
N ASN A 6 15.47 12.70 3.88
CA ASN A 6 14.41 13.72 3.92
C ASN A 6 13.04 13.13 4.18
N GLN A 7 12.97 11.83 4.35
CA GLN A 7 11.69 11.18 4.59
C GLN A 7 11.24 11.39 6.02
N ALA A 8 10.01 11.81 6.20
CA ALA A 8 9.45 12.00 7.52
C ALA A 8 9.34 10.66 8.26
N PRO A 9 9.37 10.67 9.58
CA PRO A 9 9.13 9.47 10.36
C PRO A 9 7.74 8.89 10.05
N ILE A 10 7.65 7.57 10.15
CA ILE A 10 6.38 6.89 9.91
C ILE A 10 5.45 7.13 11.10
N PRO A 11 4.25 7.67 10.89
CA PRO A 11 3.30 7.84 11.98
C PRO A 11 2.95 6.50 12.64
N LEU A 12 2.74 6.51 13.93
CA LEU A 12 2.45 5.29 14.67
C LEU A 12 1.23 4.51 14.12
N PRO A 13 0.13 5.17 13.76
CA PRO A 13 -1.00 4.42 13.18
C PRO A 13 -0.63 3.70 11.89
N VAL A 14 0.22 4.30 11.08
CA VAL A 14 0.69 3.66 9.83
C VAL A 14 1.53 2.44 10.16
N SER A 15 2.47 2.58 11.11
CA SER A 15 3.31 1.47 11.53
C SER A 15 2.45 0.31 12.05
N ARG A 16 1.43 0.62 12.84
CA ARG A 16 0.53 -0.40 13.38
C ARG A 16 -0.25 -1.11 12.26
N ALA A 17 -0.70 -0.36 11.27
CA ALA A 17 -1.43 -0.93 10.13
C ALA A 17 -0.54 -1.90 9.35
N LEU A 18 0.72 -1.51 9.13
CA LEU A 18 1.66 -2.36 8.42
C LEU A 18 1.98 -3.63 9.20
N LYS A 19 2.13 -3.52 10.51
CA LYS A 19 2.37 -4.69 11.35
C LYS A 19 1.18 -5.64 11.35
N LYS A 20 -0.03 -5.07 11.40
CA LYS A 20 -1.23 -5.89 11.33
C LYS A 20 -1.30 -6.61 9.98
N PHE A 21 -1.01 -5.91 8.90
CA PHE A 21 -0.98 -6.53 7.58
C PHE A 21 0.00 -7.69 7.54
N GLY A 22 1.21 -7.49 8.07
CA GLY A 22 2.22 -8.52 8.11
C GLY A 22 1.79 -9.74 8.94
N MET A 23 1.16 -9.49 10.08
CA MET A 23 0.65 -10.57 10.93
C MET A 23 -0.45 -11.36 10.22
N ASP A 24 -1.36 -10.67 9.56
CA ASP A 24 -2.43 -11.31 8.81
C ASP A 24 -1.86 -12.12 7.64
N LEU A 25 -0.85 -11.60 6.98
CA LEU A 25 -0.17 -12.32 5.91
C LEU A 25 0.47 -13.60 6.43
N SER A 26 1.17 -13.51 7.56
CA SER A 26 1.79 -14.67 8.20
C SER A 26 0.75 -15.72 8.55
N LEU A 27 -0.36 -15.30 9.14
CA LEU A 27 -1.43 -16.24 9.51
C LEU A 27 -2.05 -16.86 8.26
N SER A 28 -2.31 -16.07 7.23
CA SER A 28 -2.85 -16.61 5.97
C SER A 28 -1.92 -17.64 5.35
N ARG A 29 -0.62 -17.39 5.41
CA ARG A 29 0.38 -18.35 4.93
C ARG A 29 0.31 -19.64 5.72
N ARG A 30 0.30 -19.53 7.05
CA ARG A 30 0.30 -20.72 7.92
C ARG A 30 -0.98 -21.53 7.78
N ARG A 31 -2.10 -20.87 7.57
CA ARG A 31 -3.38 -21.55 7.31
C ARG A 31 -3.34 -22.39 6.04
N ARG A 32 -2.50 -22.00 5.09
CA ARG A 32 -2.29 -22.75 3.85
C ARG A 32 -1.17 -23.77 3.97
N CYS A 33 -0.59 -23.90 5.16
CA CYS A 33 0.51 -24.82 5.44
C CYS A 33 1.73 -24.54 4.56
N PHE A 34 1.97 -23.29 4.22
CA PHE A 34 3.17 -22.89 3.48
C PHE A 34 4.25 -22.49 4.46
N SER A 35 5.46 -23.06 4.29
CA SER A 35 6.63 -22.54 4.97
C SER A 35 6.98 -21.17 4.43
N GLN A 36 7.82 -20.43 5.15
CA GLN A 36 8.31 -19.16 4.64
C GLN A 36 9.06 -19.33 3.32
N GLN A 37 9.86 -20.39 3.21
CA GLN A 37 10.57 -20.68 1.98
C GLN A 37 9.59 -20.91 0.82
N SER A 38 8.59 -21.76 1.02
CA SER A 38 7.61 -22.06 -0.01
C SER A 38 6.86 -20.81 -0.43
N MET A 39 6.44 -20.00 0.54
CA MET A 39 5.72 -18.76 0.25
C MET A 39 6.58 -17.78 -0.52
N ALA A 40 7.83 -17.61 -0.10
CA ALA A 40 8.76 -16.70 -0.78
C ALA A 40 8.96 -17.11 -2.23
N GLU A 41 9.12 -18.40 -2.49
CA GLU A 41 9.27 -18.93 -3.84
C GLU A 41 8.02 -18.62 -4.68
N ARG A 42 6.84 -18.80 -4.11
CA ARG A 42 5.58 -18.54 -4.82
C ARG A 42 5.43 -17.06 -5.16
N ILE A 43 5.85 -16.18 -4.26
CA ILE A 43 5.81 -14.75 -4.50
C ILE A 43 6.91 -14.30 -5.46
N GLY A 44 8.02 -15.02 -5.47
CA GLY A 44 9.19 -14.64 -6.27
C GLY A 44 10.09 -13.65 -5.56
N ILE A 45 10.22 -13.79 -4.24
CA ILE A 45 11.08 -12.94 -3.42
C ILE A 45 11.94 -13.82 -2.53
N SER A 46 12.94 -13.21 -1.88
CA SER A 46 13.77 -13.93 -0.93
C SER A 46 13.02 -14.20 0.36
N VAL A 47 13.45 -15.22 1.10
CA VAL A 47 12.90 -15.49 2.43
C VAL A 47 13.10 -14.29 3.35
N SER A 48 14.25 -13.63 3.23
CA SER A 48 14.53 -12.43 4.01
C SER A 48 13.49 -11.35 3.75
N SER A 49 13.14 -11.12 2.50
CA SER A 49 12.11 -10.14 2.14
C SER A 49 10.75 -10.54 2.70
N LEU A 50 10.42 -11.83 2.65
CA LEU A 50 9.15 -12.31 3.21
C LEU A 50 9.10 -12.08 4.72
N ARG A 51 10.19 -12.37 5.42
CA ARG A 51 10.23 -12.13 6.87
C ARG A 51 10.01 -10.66 7.20
N ARG A 52 10.62 -9.78 6.42
CA ARG A 52 10.42 -8.34 6.60
C ARG A 52 8.97 -7.95 6.34
N LEU A 53 8.38 -8.51 5.30
CA LEU A 53 6.99 -8.25 4.96
C LEU A 53 6.06 -8.68 6.10
N GLU A 54 6.29 -9.86 6.66
CA GLU A 54 5.47 -10.38 7.75
C GLU A 54 5.65 -9.60 9.05
N LYS A 55 6.74 -8.86 9.17
CA LYS A 55 6.97 -7.97 10.32
C LYS A 55 6.46 -6.56 10.10
N GLY A 56 5.93 -6.28 8.93
CA GLY A 56 5.38 -4.96 8.64
C GLY A 56 6.42 -3.93 8.26
N ASP A 57 7.54 -4.35 7.66
CA ASP A 57 8.58 -3.44 7.22
C ASP A 57 8.04 -2.47 6.17
N PRO A 58 8.14 -1.15 6.42
CA PRO A 58 7.56 -0.17 5.50
C PRO A 58 8.37 0.04 4.22
N SER A 59 9.57 -0.52 4.13
CA SER A 59 10.45 -0.25 3.00
C SER A 59 10.24 -1.20 1.82
N LEU A 60 9.33 -2.17 1.94
CA LEU A 60 9.12 -3.11 0.85
C LEU A 60 8.34 -2.48 -0.27
N SER A 61 8.60 -2.94 -1.49
CA SER A 61 7.98 -2.35 -2.66
C SER A 61 6.49 -2.69 -2.76
N TRP A 62 5.77 -1.80 -3.40
CA TRP A 62 4.37 -1.99 -3.70
C TRP A 62 4.15 -3.24 -4.53
N GLY A 63 5.08 -3.51 -5.46
CA GLY A 63 5.03 -4.72 -6.29
C GLY A 63 5.15 -6.00 -5.47
N THR A 64 5.99 -6.00 -4.44
CA THR A 64 6.11 -7.16 -3.55
C THR A 64 4.80 -7.42 -2.84
N ILE A 65 4.16 -6.38 -2.34
CA ILE A 65 2.88 -6.51 -1.66
C ILE A 65 1.82 -7.04 -2.61
N ALA A 66 1.76 -6.50 -3.82
CA ALA A 66 0.78 -6.95 -4.82
C ALA A 66 0.99 -8.43 -5.17
N ARG A 67 2.25 -8.87 -5.31
CA ARG A 67 2.56 -10.26 -5.58
C ARG A 67 2.10 -11.18 -4.45
N ALA A 68 2.29 -10.74 -3.21
CA ALA A 68 1.85 -11.53 -2.06
C ALA A 68 0.33 -11.69 -2.06
N LEU A 69 -0.39 -10.61 -2.32
CA LEU A 69 -1.85 -10.66 -2.40
C LEU A 69 -2.30 -11.57 -3.53
N TYR A 70 -1.60 -11.53 -4.65
CA TYR A 70 -1.93 -12.41 -5.78
C TYR A 70 -1.80 -13.88 -5.40
N VAL A 71 -0.71 -14.25 -4.74
CA VAL A 71 -0.47 -15.63 -4.31
C VAL A 71 -1.56 -16.10 -3.35
N LEU A 72 -2.04 -15.21 -2.49
CA LEU A 72 -3.10 -15.53 -1.54
C LEU A 72 -4.50 -15.48 -2.13
N GLY A 73 -4.62 -15.13 -3.43
CA GLY A 73 -5.92 -15.00 -4.05
C GLY A 73 -6.70 -13.78 -3.61
N LYS A 74 -6.00 -12.73 -3.19
CA LYS A 74 -6.63 -11.52 -2.63
C LYS A 74 -6.26 -10.26 -3.38
N LEU A 75 -5.85 -10.40 -4.63
CA LEU A 75 -5.47 -9.23 -5.43
C LEU A 75 -6.64 -8.27 -5.62
N ASP A 76 -7.87 -8.78 -5.61
CA ASP A 76 -9.07 -7.95 -5.71
C ASP A 76 -9.16 -6.93 -4.58
N LYS A 77 -8.61 -7.24 -3.41
CA LYS A 77 -8.60 -6.29 -2.30
C LYS A 77 -7.77 -5.05 -2.63
N LEU A 78 -6.71 -5.23 -3.39
CA LEU A 78 -5.91 -4.09 -3.84
C LEU A 78 -6.73 -3.18 -4.74
N ASN A 79 -7.54 -3.77 -5.62
CA ASN A 79 -8.38 -3.01 -6.51
C ASN A 79 -9.45 -2.21 -5.78
N GLU A 80 -9.78 -2.61 -4.55
CA GLU A 80 -10.85 -2.00 -3.78
C GLU A 80 -10.36 -0.96 -2.76
N LEU A 81 -9.04 -0.81 -2.62
CA LEU A 81 -8.51 0.03 -1.54
C LEU A 81 -8.98 1.47 -1.59
N ILE A 82 -9.05 2.05 -2.79
CA ILE A 82 -9.59 3.40 -2.97
C ILE A 82 -10.57 3.31 -4.13
N ASP A 83 -11.67 2.66 -3.86
CA ASP A 83 -12.66 2.39 -4.91
C ASP A 83 -13.52 3.62 -5.16
N THR A 84 -13.35 4.23 -6.32
CA THR A 84 -14.14 5.39 -6.74
C THR A 84 -15.32 4.98 -7.64
N ALA A 85 -15.44 3.68 -7.93
CA ALA A 85 -16.46 3.20 -8.87
C ALA A 85 -17.87 3.20 -8.29
N ASN A 86 -18.01 3.25 -6.96
CA ASN A 86 -19.30 3.29 -6.30
C ASN A 86 -19.87 4.69 -6.18
N ASP A 87 -19.29 5.63 -6.89
CA ASP A 87 -19.74 7.00 -6.85
C ASP A 87 -21.08 7.15 -7.53
N SER A 88 -21.87 8.11 -7.03
CA SER A 88 -23.10 8.47 -7.68
C SER A 88 -22.81 9.11 -9.04
N ILE A 89 -23.85 9.18 -9.90
CA ILE A 89 -23.72 9.81 -11.20
C ILE A 89 -23.18 11.24 -11.06
N GLY A 90 -23.61 11.96 -10.02
CA GLY A 90 -23.14 13.31 -9.77
C GLY A 90 -21.64 13.38 -9.57
N LEU A 91 -21.09 12.41 -8.82
CA LEU A 91 -19.65 12.37 -8.59
C LEU A 91 -18.89 12.01 -9.87
N VAL A 92 -19.45 11.12 -10.68
CA VAL A 92 -18.84 10.77 -11.97
C VAL A 92 -18.76 12.02 -12.86
N LEU A 93 -19.85 12.80 -12.89
CA LEU A 93 -19.84 14.05 -13.68
C LEU A 93 -18.83 15.05 -13.13
N MET A 94 -18.66 15.11 -11.82
CA MET A 94 -17.62 15.93 -11.24
C MET A 94 -16.24 15.48 -11.66
N ASP A 95 -16.01 14.17 -11.71
CA ASP A 95 -14.73 13.64 -12.17
C ASP A 95 -14.43 14.05 -13.60
N GLU A 96 -15.45 14.06 -14.47
CA GLU A 96 -15.27 14.47 -15.85
C GLU A 96 -14.88 15.94 -15.99
N GLN A 97 -15.20 16.74 -14.99
CA GLN A 97 -14.87 18.16 -14.98
C GLN A 97 -13.54 18.46 -14.30
N LEU A 98 -12.91 17.43 -13.68
CA LEU A 98 -11.66 17.63 -12.98
C LEU A 98 -10.52 17.87 -13.97
N PRO A 99 -9.63 18.82 -13.68
CA PRO A 99 -8.44 18.97 -14.50
C PRO A 99 -7.53 17.76 -14.32
N ARG A 100 -6.90 17.37 -15.41
CA ARG A 100 -5.95 16.25 -15.37
C ARG A 100 -4.76 16.57 -14.48
N ARG A 101 -4.43 17.84 -14.38
CA ARG A 101 -3.30 18.30 -13.58
C ARG A 101 -3.78 19.49 -12.75
N ILE A 102 -3.68 19.35 -11.44
CA ILE A 102 -4.05 20.42 -10.53
C ILE A 102 -2.79 21.18 -10.18
N ARG A 103 -2.80 22.49 -10.57
CA ARG A 103 -1.67 23.36 -10.26
C ARG A 103 -1.75 23.80 -8.81
N LYS A 104 -0.60 23.87 -8.18
CA LYS A 104 -0.52 24.47 -6.86
C LYS A 104 -0.99 25.91 -6.96
N ARG A 105 -1.94 26.30 -6.11
CA ARG A 105 -2.46 27.65 -6.11
C ARG A 105 -1.35 28.61 -5.71
N LYS A 106 -1.26 29.75 -6.42
CA LYS A 106 -0.31 30.75 -6.07
C LYS A 106 -0.70 31.33 -4.72
N ILE A 107 0.24 31.30 -3.78
CA ILE A 107 -0.03 31.78 -2.43
C ILE A 107 0.17 33.29 -2.39
N SER A 108 -0.88 34.00 -1.99
CA SER A 108 -0.77 35.40 -1.70
C SER A 108 -0.67 35.61 -0.20
N SER A 109 -0.21 36.78 0.18
CA SER A 109 -0.01 37.06 1.60
C SER A 109 -1.30 36.94 2.41
N GLU A 110 -2.42 37.29 1.79
CA GLU A 110 -3.68 37.24 2.52
C GLU A 110 -4.25 35.85 2.66
N THR A 111 -3.95 34.96 1.74
CA THR A 111 -4.48 33.60 1.87
C THR A 111 -3.62 32.74 2.77
N GLY A 112 -2.33 32.81 2.61
CA GLY A 112 -1.41 31.97 3.37
C GLY A 112 -1.80 30.53 3.36
N ALA A 113 -2.89 30.20 2.78
CA ALA A 113 -3.49 28.91 2.92
C ALA A 113 -3.03 28.02 1.80
N LEU A 114 -2.85 26.84 2.15
CA LEU A 114 -2.63 25.76 1.20
C LEU A 114 -1.78 25.82 0.21
#